data_143e98fcc0e7ed19e3e65395195127e6
#
_entry.id   143e98fcc0e7ed19e3e65395195127e6
#
_cell.length_a   1.000
_cell.length_b   1.000
_cell.length_c   1.000
_cell.angle_alpha   90.00
_cell.angle_beta   90.00
_cell.angle_gamma   90.00
#
_symmetry.space_group_name_H-M   'P 1'
#
loop_
_entity.id
_entity.type
_entity.pdbx_description
1 polymer ?
#
loop_
_entity_poly.entity_id
_entity_poly.type
_entity_poly.pdbx_seq_one_letter_code
_entity_poly.pdbx_strand_id
1 'polypeptide(L)'
;MKTMKLNLIGLASVAVIMLSIITGCKKEKDEITDGDGNVYTTVTIGTQVWLKENLRTTRYNDGTSIPNETGDDWEVLMTPAYCWFSDQIANMDVYGGLYNYFAVQTGKLCPSGFHVPSRGEVLILTDFLGDNAGGKMKSVTLWNAPNEGATNSSGFTALPGGMRATDFIHNGMYAYFWTSTDYNANSGYYSSLSYTDALVAEDHRWGSSGLSVRCVRD
;
A
#
# COMPACT_ATOMS: atom_id res chain seq x y z
N MET A 1 97.64 13.16 -2.77
CA MET A 1 96.39 13.55 -3.35
C MET A 1 95.35 12.61 -2.82
N LYS A 2 94.49 13.01 -1.88
CA LYS A 2 93.40 12.16 -1.26
C LYS A 2 92.10 12.54 -1.95
N THR A 3 91.51 11.61 -2.63
CA THR A 3 90.18 11.72 -3.19
C THR A 3 89.09 11.50 -2.11
N MET A 4 88.25 12.48 -1.93
CA MET A 4 87.15 12.48 -0.99
C MET A 4 85.93 11.85 -1.69
N LYS A 5 85.42 10.74 -1.14
CA LYS A 5 84.18 10.14 -1.63
C LYS A 5 82.99 10.79 -0.92
N LEU A 6 82.10 11.36 -1.74
CA LEU A 6 80.85 11.96 -1.29
C LEU A 6 79.80 10.86 -1.20
N ASN A 7 79.27 10.61 0.02
CA ASN A 7 78.15 9.72 0.26
C ASN A 7 76.84 10.47 0.05
N LEU A 8 76.07 10.06 -0.98
CA LEU A 8 74.69 10.48 -1.16
C LEU A 8 73.81 9.65 -0.24
N ILE A 9 73.17 10.30 0.74
CA ILE A 9 72.11 9.71 1.56
C ILE A 9 70.79 9.99 0.81
N GLY A 10 70.22 8.93 0.28
CA GLY A 10 68.89 9.00 -0.35
C GLY A 10 67.77 9.15 0.69
N LEU A 11 67.03 10.24 0.62
CA LEU A 11 65.77 10.39 1.34
C LEU A 11 64.67 9.55 0.63
N ALA A 12 64.24 8.48 1.24
CA ALA A 12 63.04 7.77 0.82
C ALA A 12 61.82 8.50 1.39
N SER A 13 61.10 9.20 0.49
CA SER A 13 59.78 9.79 0.83
C SER A 13 58.73 8.70 0.89
N VAL A 14 58.26 8.35 2.06
CA VAL A 14 57.09 7.47 2.26
C VAL A 14 55.83 8.29 2.02
N ALA A 15 55.22 8.14 0.86
CA ALA A 15 53.92 8.71 0.59
C ALA A 15 52.85 7.84 1.28
N VAL A 16 52.30 8.32 2.39
CA VAL A 16 51.13 7.71 3.05
C VAL A 16 49.87 8.08 2.25
N ILE A 17 49.42 7.16 1.43
CA ILE A 17 48.11 7.28 0.74
C ILE A 17 47.03 7.03 1.79
N MET A 18 46.40 8.10 2.31
CA MET A 18 45.17 8.00 3.09
C MET A 18 44.02 7.61 2.12
N LEU A 19 43.69 6.34 2.11
CA LEU A 19 42.49 5.83 1.47
C LEU A 19 41.28 6.23 2.33
N SER A 20 40.65 7.37 2.00
CA SER A 20 39.38 7.77 2.61
C SER A 20 38.28 6.79 2.17
N ILE A 21 37.93 5.85 3.03
CA ILE A 21 36.76 5.01 2.86
C ILE A 21 35.55 5.90 3.06
N ILE A 22 34.96 6.39 1.97
CA ILE A 22 33.65 7.00 2.00
C ILE A 22 32.63 5.85 2.20
N THR A 23 32.36 5.51 3.45
CA THR A 23 31.19 4.70 3.79
C THR A 23 29.97 5.56 3.53
N GLY A 24 29.49 5.54 2.30
CA GLY A 24 28.18 6.05 1.97
C GLY A 24 27.17 5.27 2.78
N CYS A 25 26.62 5.89 3.83
CA CYS A 25 25.47 5.38 4.54
C CYS A 25 24.33 5.33 3.52
N LYS A 26 24.17 4.21 2.82
CA LYS A 26 22.90 3.89 2.17
C LYS A 26 21.91 3.82 3.33
N LYS A 27 21.04 4.83 3.44
CA LYS A 27 19.85 4.71 4.28
C LYS A 27 19.12 3.48 3.75
N GLU A 28 19.23 2.35 4.44
CA GLU A 28 18.39 1.18 4.16
C GLU A 28 16.97 1.75 4.22
N LYS A 29 16.28 1.64 3.09
CA LYS A 29 14.87 1.96 3.02
C LYS A 29 14.24 0.84 3.82
N ASP A 30 13.76 1.14 5.03
CA ASP A 30 13.05 0.16 5.85
C ASP A 30 11.97 -0.44 4.97
N GLU A 31 12.15 -1.69 4.54
CA GLU A 31 11.18 -2.41 3.75
C GLU A 31 9.99 -2.71 4.65
N ILE A 32 8.82 -2.25 4.24
CA ILE A 32 7.58 -2.55 4.94
C ILE A 32 7.12 -3.93 4.48
N THR A 33 7.10 -4.89 5.41
CA THR A 33 6.70 -6.27 5.11
C THR A 33 5.50 -6.69 5.95
N ASP A 34 4.59 -7.46 5.37
CA ASP A 34 3.48 -8.10 6.09
C ASP A 34 3.86 -9.48 6.65
N GLY A 35 2.88 -10.17 7.24
CA GLY A 35 3.07 -11.49 7.84
C GLY A 35 3.44 -12.62 6.86
N ASP A 36 3.23 -12.42 5.56
CA ASP A 36 3.62 -13.36 4.50
C ASP A 36 4.97 -12.98 3.86
N GLY A 37 5.59 -11.86 4.26
CA GLY A 37 6.82 -11.33 3.67
C GLY A 37 6.60 -10.56 2.38
N ASN A 38 5.37 -10.16 2.04
CA ASN A 38 5.14 -9.25 0.94
C ASN A 38 5.72 -7.88 1.26
N VAL A 39 6.45 -7.31 0.29
CA VAL A 39 7.08 -6.00 0.41
C VAL A 39 6.16 -4.91 -0.14
N TYR A 40 6.08 -3.79 0.58
CA TYR A 40 5.30 -2.62 0.22
C TYR A 40 6.19 -1.39 0.16
N THR A 41 5.85 -0.46 -0.74
CA THR A 41 6.48 0.86 -0.81
C THR A 41 5.55 1.93 -0.24
N THR A 42 6.10 3.08 0.13
CA THR A 42 5.34 4.16 0.74
C THR A 42 5.33 5.42 -0.10
N VAL A 43 4.31 6.24 0.09
CA VAL A 43 4.21 7.60 -0.40
C VAL A 43 3.76 8.52 0.73
N THR A 44 4.38 9.70 0.81
CA THR A 44 3.94 10.75 1.75
C THR A 44 3.00 11.70 1.01
N ILE A 45 1.79 11.87 1.54
CA ILE A 45 0.77 12.78 1.00
C ILE A 45 0.31 13.68 2.14
N GLY A 46 0.63 14.96 2.05
CA GLY A 46 0.45 15.88 3.16
C GLY A 46 1.29 15.47 4.38
N THR A 47 0.61 15.22 5.49
CA THR A 47 1.22 14.75 6.74
C THR A 47 1.17 13.24 6.92
N GLN A 48 0.53 12.51 5.99
CA GLN A 48 0.29 11.06 6.10
C GLN A 48 1.25 10.26 5.22
N VAL A 49 1.62 9.08 5.69
CA VAL A 49 2.45 8.11 4.93
C VAL A 49 1.60 6.89 4.64
N TRP A 50 1.33 6.63 3.36
CA TRP A 50 0.47 5.57 2.86
C TRP A 50 1.29 4.46 2.20
N LEU A 51 0.84 3.22 2.29
CA LEU A 51 1.32 2.18 1.37
C LEU A 51 0.85 2.51 -0.04
N LYS A 52 1.68 2.27 -1.05
CA LYS A 52 1.32 2.51 -2.46
C LYS A 52 0.56 1.34 -3.08
N GLU A 53 0.79 0.14 -2.57
CA GLU A 53 0.16 -1.08 -3.01
C GLU A 53 -1.06 -1.40 -2.13
N ASN A 54 -2.07 -2.03 -2.71
CA ASN A 54 -3.14 -2.64 -1.95
C ASN A 54 -2.59 -3.79 -1.12
N LEU A 55 -3.11 -3.97 0.09
CA LEU A 55 -2.73 -5.07 0.97
C LEU A 55 -3.02 -6.41 0.27
N ARG A 56 -2.08 -7.38 0.41
CA ARG A 56 -2.21 -8.72 -0.17
C ARG A 56 -1.81 -9.84 0.79
N THR A 57 -1.86 -9.56 2.08
CA THR A 57 -1.55 -10.52 3.13
C THR A 57 -2.63 -11.60 3.27
N THR A 58 -2.21 -12.82 3.59
CA THR A 58 -3.07 -13.93 3.99
C THR A 58 -2.99 -14.17 5.50
N ARG A 59 -2.20 -13.33 6.21
CA ARG A 59 -1.99 -13.41 7.65
C ARG A 59 -2.15 -12.05 8.30
N TYR A 60 -2.62 -12.06 9.52
CA TYR A 60 -2.57 -10.90 10.39
C TYR A 60 -1.14 -10.58 10.83
N ASN A 61 -0.92 -9.39 11.34
CA ASN A 61 0.40 -8.94 11.83
C ASN A 61 0.89 -9.71 13.09
N ASP A 62 0.03 -10.49 13.74
CA ASP A 62 0.38 -11.42 14.81
C ASP A 62 0.75 -12.84 14.28
N GLY A 63 0.75 -13.04 12.96
CA GLY A 63 1.09 -14.27 12.28
C GLY A 63 -0.08 -15.27 12.14
N THR A 64 -1.27 -14.98 12.71
CA THR A 64 -2.43 -15.86 12.55
C THR A 64 -2.99 -15.78 11.14
N SER A 65 -3.45 -16.90 10.57
CA SER A 65 -3.97 -16.95 9.20
C SER A 65 -5.37 -16.32 9.12
N ILE A 66 -5.61 -15.62 8.00
CA ILE A 66 -6.93 -15.15 7.60
C ILE A 66 -7.55 -16.24 6.73
N PRO A 67 -8.80 -16.70 6.96
CA PRO A 67 -9.44 -17.67 6.08
C PRO A 67 -9.56 -17.16 4.64
N ASN A 68 -9.15 -17.99 3.68
CA ASN A 68 -9.42 -17.75 2.27
C ASN A 68 -10.78 -18.38 1.95
N GLU A 69 -11.78 -17.55 1.71
CA GLU A 69 -13.12 -18.01 1.39
C GLU A 69 -13.43 -17.78 -0.08
N THR A 70 -13.75 -18.87 -0.76
CA THR A 70 -14.15 -18.89 -2.17
C THR A 70 -15.53 -19.52 -2.29
N GLY A 71 -16.31 -19.13 -3.29
CA GLY A 71 -17.64 -19.72 -3.50
C GLY A 71 -18.81 -18.84 -3.04
N ASP A 72 -20.00 -19.43 -3.08
CA ASP A 72 -21.27 -18.67 -3.05
C ASP A 72 -21.69 -18.22 -1.64
N ASP A 73 -21.11 -18.80 -0.59
CA ASP A 73 -21.48 -18.46 0.80
C ASP A 73 -20.86 -17.14 1.31
N TRP A 74 -20.08 -16.44 0.46
CA TRP A 74 -19.41 -15.19 0.84
C TRP A 74 -20.37 -14.14 1.40
N GLU A 75 -21.55 -14.01 0.81
CA GLU A 75 -22.55 -13.00 1.18
C GLU A 75 -23.06 -13.15 2.62
N VAL A 76 -23.05 -14.36 3.17
CA VAL A 76 -23.54 -14.65 4.51
C VAL A 76 -22.45 -14.75 5.57
N LEU A 77 -21.20 -14.53 5.19
CA LEU A 77 -20.07 -14.58 6.13
C LEU A 77 -20.22 -13.51 7.22
N MET A 78 -20.07 -13.94 8.46
CA MET A 78 -20.03 -13.11 9.66
C MET A 78 -18.70 -13.25 10.41
N THR A 79 -17.71 -13.86 9.76
CA THR A 79 -16.36 -14.09 10.28
C THR A 79 -15.33 -13.49 9.34
N PRO A 80 -14.11 -13.16 9.84
CA PRO A 80 -13.04 -12.64 9.02
C PRO A 80 -12.70 -13.53 7.82
N ALA A 81 -12.56 -12.93 6.65
CA ALA A 81 -12.18 -13.64 5.43
C ALA A 81 -11.51 -12.71 4.41
N TYR A 82 -10.78 -13.32 3.47
CA TYR A 82 -10.31 -12.67 2.27
C TYR A 82 -10.51 -13.57 1.05
N CYS A 83 -10.47 -12.98 -0.14
CA CYS A 83 -10.34 -13.67 -1.42
C CYS A 83 -9.51 -12.84 -2.41
N TRP A 84 -9.16 -13.43 -3.54
CA TRP A 84 -8.61 -12.72 -4.69
C TRP A 84 -9.74 -12.40 -5.67
N PHE A 85 -9.62 -11.31 -6.43
CA PHE A 85 -10.64 -11.01 -7.45
C PHE A 85 -10.81 -12.21 -8.40
N SER A 86 -12.06 -12.63 -8.65
CA SER A 86 -12.46 -13.84 -9.40
C SER A 86 -11.85 -15.14 -8.86
N ASP A 87 -11.51 -15.20 -7.59
CA ASP A 87 -10.83 -16.32 -6.91
C ASP A 87 -9.53 -16.76 -7.63
N GLN A 88 -8.91 -15.83 -8.39
CA GLN A 88 -7.70 -16.08 -9.15
C GLN A 88 -6.48 -15.49 -8.44
N ILE A 89 -5.56 -16.34 -8.00
CA ILE A 89 -4.31 -15.93 -7.33
C ILE A 89 -3.45 -15.00 -8.19
N ALA A 90 -3.56 -15.09 -9.52
CA ALA A 90 -2.86 -14.18 -10.43
C ALA A 90 -3.27 -12.70 -10.23
N ASN A 91 -4.43 -12.43 -9.64
CA ASN A 91 -4.89 -11.09 -9.32
C ASN A 91 -4.27 -10.52 -8.02
N MET A 92 -3.59 -11.34 -7.23
CA MET A 92 -2.93 -10.93 -5.98
C MET A 92 -1.91 -9.81 -6.22
N ASP A 93 -1.01 -10.00 -7.18
CA ASP A 93 0.07 -9.05 -7.45
C ASP A 93 -0.42 -7.79 -8.15
N VAL A 94 -1.57 -7.86 -8.83
CA VAL A 94 -2.14 -6.73 -9.58
C VAL A 94 -3.02 -5.87 -8.69
N TYR A 95 -4.02 -6.48 -8.03
CA TYR A 95 -5.08 -5.75 -7.33
C TYR A 95 -5.01 -5.88 -5.80
N GLY A 96 -4.19 -6.78 -5.28
CA GLY A 96 -4.18 -7.13 -3.87
C GLY A 96 -5.35 -8.03 -3.47
N GLY A 97 -5.57 -8.18 -2.16
CA GLY A 97 -6.67 -8.92 -1.58
C GLY A 97 -7.95 -8.12 -1.46
N LEU A 98 -9.07 -8.82 -1.52
CA LEU A 98 -10.38 -8.33 -1.13
C LEU A 98 -10.70 -8.91 0.26
N TYR A 99 -10.75 -8.04 1.26
CA TYR A 99 -11.02 -8.41 2.66
C TYR A 99 -12.44 -8.03 3.02
N ASN A 100 -13.11 -8.85 3.83
CA ASN A 100 -14.37 -8.45 4.40
C ASN A 100 -14.17 -7.53 5.62
N TYR A 101 -15.23 -6.84 6.03
CA TYR A 101 -15.13 -5.87 7.13
C TYR A 101 -14.81 -6.54 8.48
N PHE A 102 -15.22 -7.79 8.68
CA PHE A 102 -14.88 -8.55 9.89
C PHE A 102 -13.36 -8.77 10.03
N ALA A 103 -12.63 -8.91 8.92
CA ALA A 103 -11.17 -8.93 8.93
C ALA A 103 -10.59 -7.55 9.28
N VAL A 104 -11.19 -6.45 8.78
CA VAL A 104 -10.79 -5.08 9.12
C VAL A 104 -10.97 -4.79 10.61
N GLN A 105 -12.12 -5.18 11.19
CA GLN A 105 -12.46 -4.95 12.61
C GLN A 105 -11.48 -5.61 13.59
N THR A 106 -10.70 -6.59 13.16
CA THR A 106 -9.64 -7.18 14.02
C THR A 106 -8.55 -6.18 14.40
N GLY A 107 -8.37 -5.11 13.61
CA GLY A 107 -7.29 -4.15 13.78
C GLY A 107 -5.89 -4.70 13.46
N LYS A 108 -5.78 -5.92 12.89
CA LYS A 108 -4.52 -6.64 12.72
C LYS A 108 -4.09 -6.85 11.27
N LEU A 109 -4.83 -6.29 10.29
CA LEU A 109 -4.58 -6.54 8.88
C LEU A 109 -3.27 -5.93 8.38
N CYS A 110 -2.99 -4.67 8.76
CA CYS A 110 -1.85 -3.94 8.23
C CYS A 110 -0.53 -4.39 8.84
N PRO A 111 0.60 -4.24 8.13
CA PRO A 111 1.93 -4.44 8.69
C PRO A 111 2.15 -3.63 9.96
N SER A 112 3.09 -4.07 10.81
CA SER A 112 3.44 -3.34 12.05
C SER A 112 3.83 -1.89 11.77
N GLY A 113 3.32 -0.94 12.56
CA GLY A 113 3.49 0.50 12.38
C GLY A 113 2.54 1.10 11.31
N PHE A 114 1.55 0.31 10.88
CA PHE A 114 0.49 0.75 9.97
C PHE A 114 -0.87 0.22 10.42
N HIS A 115 -1.93 0.93 10.06
CA HIS A 115 -3.30 0.52 10.32
C HIS A 115 -4.21 0.77 9.11
N VAL A 116 -5.40 0.17 9.11
CA VAL A 116 -6.46 0.49 8.14
C VAL A 116 -6.98 1.88 8.46
N PRO A 117 -6.98 2.84 7.51
CA PRO A 117 -7.30 4.23 7.80
C PRO A 117 -8.72 4.36 8.35
N SER A 118 -8.90 5.25 9.31
CA SER A 118 -10.21 5.74 9.70
C SER A 118 -10.82 6.60 8.58
N ARG A 119 -12.13 6.80 8.61
CA ARG A 119 -12.82 7.77 7.74
C ARG A 119 -12.22 9.18 7.87
N GLY A 120 -11.85 9.59 9.09
CA GLY A 120 -11.22 10.90 9.32
C GLY A 120 -9.88 11.04 8.62
N GLU A 121 -9.07 9.99 8.57
CA GLU A 121 -7.79 10.00 7.86
C GLU A 121 -7.96 10.04 6.33
N VAL A 122 -8.99 9.40 5.80
CA VAL A 122 -9.36 9.53 4.38
C VAL A 122 -9.78 10.96 4.07
N LEU A 123 -10.55 11.62 4.94
CA LEU A 123 -10.91 13.04 4.78
C LEU A 123 -9.67 13.95 4.80
N ILE A 124 -8.71 13.74 5.71
CA ILE A 124 -7.44 14.48 5.74
C ILE A 124 -6.69 14.33 4.41
N LEU A 125 -6.64 13.12 3.85
CA LEU A 125 -6.02 12.86 2.55
C LEU A 125 -6.73 13.62 1.43
N THR A 126 -8.05 13.53 1.35
CA THR A 126 -8.84 14.14 0.28
C THR A 126 -8.86 15.67 0.39
N ASP A 127 -8.92 16.22 1.58
CA ASP A 127 -8.84 17.67 1.84
C ASP A 127 -7.46 18.21 1.42
N PHE A 128 -6.38 17.51 1.73
CA PHE A 128 -5.04 17.89 1.29
C PHE A 128 -4.92 17.89 -0.24
N LEU A 129 -5.50 16.90 -0.90
CA LEU A 129 -5.48 16.80 -2.35
C LEU A 129 -6.41 17.84 -3.02
N GLY A 130 -7.46 18.27 -2.33
CA GLY A 130 -8.42 19.25 -2.81
C GLY A 130 -9.22 18.78 -4.03
N ASP A 131 -9.62 19.70 -4.88
CA ASP A 131 -10.44 19.40 -6.07
C ASP A 131 -9.83 18.28 -6.91
N ASN A 132 -10.69 17.39 -7.38
CA ASN A 132 -10.31 16.21 -8.17
C ASN A 132 -9.36 15.24 -7.45
N ALA A 133 -9.51 15.11 -6.12
CA ALA A 133 -8.69 14.21 -5.30
C ALA A 133 -8.64 12.79 -5.87
N GLY A 134 -9.78 12.24 -6.30
CA GLY A 134 -9.87 10.91 -6.91
C GLY A 134 -9.01 10.79 -8.18
N GLY A 135 -9.03 11.78 -9.06
CA GLY A 135 -8.18 11.81 -10.25
C GLY A 135 -6.69 11.83 -9.92
N LYS A 136 -6.30 12.58 -8.87
CA LYS A 136 -4.91 12.62 -8.37
C LYS A 136 -4.48 11.31 -7.73
N MET A 137 -5.42 10.51 -7.20
CA MET A 137 -5.16 9.21 -6.57
C MET A 137 -5.16 8.05 -7.55
N LYS A 138 -5.96 8.10 -8.62
CA LYS A 138 -6.10 6.99 -9.59
C LYS A 138 -4.81 6.73 -10.36
N SER A 139 -4.46 5.45 -10.54
CA SER A 139 -3.49 5.01 -11.52
C SER A 139 -3.93 5.43 -12.93
N VAL A 140 -2.97 5.72 -13.80
CA VAL A 140 -3.22 6.01 -15.22
C VAL A 140 -3.39 4.76 -16.06
N THR A 141 -3.24 3.57 -15.46
CA THR A 141 -3.35 2.26 -16.11
C THR A 141 -4.39 1.38 -15.42
N LEU A 142 -4.86 0.35 -16.12
CA LEU A 142 -5.79 -0.68 -15.66
C LEU A 142 -7.26 -0.23 -15.51
N TRP A 143 -7.53 1.06 -15.52
CA TRP A 143 -8.90 1.58 -15.52
C TRP A 143 -9.50 1.51 -16.92
N ASN A 144 -10.79 1.21 -16.98
CA ASN A 144 -11.56 1.36 -18.22
C ASN A 144 -11.60 2.83 -18.65
N ALA A 145 -11.77 3.08 -19.95
CA ALA A 145 -12.00 4.44 -20.44
C ALA A 145 -13.36 4.98 -19.95
N PRO A 146 -13.46 6.28 -19.64
CA PRO A 146 -12.46 7.35 -19.90
C PRO A 146 -11.37 7.50 -18.84
N ASN A 147 -11.44 6.85 -17.67
CA ASN A 147 -10.56 7.09 -16.52
C ASN A 147 -10.44 8.60 -16.21
N GLU A 148 -11.59 9.24 -16.05
CA GLU A 148 -11.74 10.69 -16.01
C GLU A 148 -10.84 11.35 -14.95
N GLY A 149 -10.05 12.33 -15.37
CA GLY A 149 -9.18 13.13 -14.51
C GLY A 149 -8.00 12.39 -13.88
N ALA A 150 -7.71 11.14 -14.28
CA ALA A 150 -6.62 10.35 -13.70
C ALA A 150 -5.24 10.91 -14.05
N THR A 151 -4.47 11.26 -13.02
CA THR A 151 -3.09 11.78 -13.14
C THR A 151 -2.08 11.02 -12.31
N ASN A 152 -2.54 10.32 -11.25
CA ASN A 152 -1.70 9.73 -10.20
C ASN A 152 -0.69 10.72 -9.59
N SER A 153 -0.97 12.01 -9.62
CA SER A 153 -0.03 13.04 -9.16
C SER A 153 0.25 12.98 -7.65
N SER A 154 -0.62 12.35 -6.87
CA SER A 154 -0.38 12.08 -5.45
C SER A 154 0.59 10.91 -5.21
N GLY A 155 0.80 10.04 -6.19
CA GLY A 155 1.53 8.78 -6.04
C GLY A 155 0.78 7.70 -5.25
N PHE A 156 -0.50 7.90 -4.92
CA PHE A 156 -1.33 6.90 -4.22
C PHE A 156 -1.54 5.64 -5.04
N THR A 157 -1.65 5.77 -6.37
CA THR A 157 -1.74 4.66 -7.33
C THR A 157 -2.93 3.73 -7.06
N ALA A 158 -4.13 4.30 -6.91
CA ALA A 158 -5.35 3.51 -6.74
C ALA A 158 -5.65 2.68 -8.00
N LEU A 159 -5.84 1.39 -7.83
CA LEU A 159 -6.13 0.43 -8.89
C LEU A 159 -7.61 0.01 -8.86
N PRO A 160 -8.25 -0.19 -10.03
CA PRO A 160 -9.66 -0.53 -10.12
C PRO A 160 -9.92 -2.02 -9.85
N GLY A 161 -9.62 -2.46 -8.64
CA GLY A 161 -9.72 -3.87 -8.23
C GLY A 161 -11.15 -4.40 -8.10
N GLY A 162 -12.16 -3.53 -8.23
CA GLY A 162 -13.55 -3.93 -8.04
C GLY A 162 -13.84 -4.36 -6.60
N MET A 163 -14.80 -5.23 -6.43
CA MET A 163 -15.18 -5.80 -5.14
C MET A 163 -15.79 -7.20 -5.27
N ARG A 164 -15.90 -7.91 -4.16
CA ARG A 164 -16.75 -9.07 -3.95
C ARG A 164 -18.03 -8.66 -3.22
N ALA A 165 -19.17 -8.92 -3.85
CA ALA A 165 -20.48 -8.92 -3.22
C ALA A 165 -20.98 -10.37 -3.22
N THR A 166 -22.18 -10.67 -3.72
CA THR A 166 -22.56 -12.03 -4.12
C THR A 166 -21.61 -12.53 -5.21
N ASP A 167 -21.35 -11.68 -6.21
CA ASP A 167 -20.42 -11.90 -7.30
C ASP A 167 -19.23 -10.93 -7.26
N PHE A 168 -18.22 -11.19 -8.09
CA PHE A 168 -17.14 -10.24 -8.37
C PHE A 168 -17.61 -9.21 -9.39
N ILE A 169 -17.59 -7.95 -9.01
CA ILE A 169 -18.10 -6.86 -9.85
C ILE A 169 -17.12 -5.68 -9.91
N HIS A 170 -17.29 -4.84 -10.92
CA HIS A 170 -16.67 -3.52 -11.06
C HIS A 170 -15.15 -3.51 -11.27
N ASN A 171 -14.50 -4.63 -11.59
CA ASN A 171 -13.09 -4.61 -11.98
C ASN A 171 -12.89 -3.73 -13.22
N GLY A 172 -11.83 -2.93 -13.22
CA GLY A 172 -11.57 -1.92 -14.24
C GLY A 172 -12.42 -0.65 -14.11
N MET A 173 -13.47 -0.64 -13.30
CA MET A 173 -14.45 0.44 -13.19
C MET A 173 -14.34 1.22 -11.87
N TYR A 174 -14.12 0.51 -10.76
CA TYR A 174 -14.06 1.12 -9.42
C TYR A 174 -12.89 0.58 -8.61
N ALA A 175 -12.34 1.45 -7.77
CA ALA A 175 -11.55 1.09 -6.61
C ALA A 175 -12.38 1.33 -5.36
N TYR A 176 -12.42 0.35 -4.46
CA TYR A 176 -13.12 0.42 -3.17
C TYR A 176 -12.13 0.14 -2.05
N PHE A 177 -12.10 1.01 -1.05
CA PHE A 177 -11.18 0.88 0.08
C PHE A 177 -11.93 0.93 1.40
N TRP A 178 -11.84 -0.13 2.20
CA TRP A 178 -12.35 -0.11 3.56
C TRP A 178 -11.70 1.00 4.39
N THR A 179 -12.48 1.58 5.27
CA THR A 179 -11.96 2.31 6.45
C THR A 179 -12.15 1.45 7.70
N SER A 180 -11.45 1.78 8.79
CA SER A 180 -11.63 1.12 10.09
C SER A 180 -12.83 1.67 10.88
N THR A 181 -13.56 2.63 10.33
CA THR A 181 -14.70 3.27 11.01
C THR A 181 -15.96 2.45 10.83
N ASP A 182 -16.55 2.02 11.93
CA ASP A 182 -17.82 1.33 11.93
C ASP A 182 -18.97 2.26 11.47
N TYR A 183 -19.84 1.76 10.60
CA TYR A 183 -21.18 2.33 10.42
C TYR A 183 -22.15 1.76 11.46
N ASN A 184 -22.07 0.46 11.70
CA ASN A 184 -22.74 -0.27 12.78
C ASN A 184 -21.98 -1.58 13.07
N ALA A 185 -22.48 -2.43 13.96
CA ALA A 185 -21.79 -3.68 14.37
C ALA A 185 -21.41 -4.60 13.20
N ASN A 186 -22.13 -4.56 12.08
CA ASN A 186 -21.96 -5.47 10.95
C ASN A 186 -21.66 -4.75 9.62
N SER A 187 -21.35 -3.45 9.65
CA SER A 187 -21.13 -2.63 8.44
C SER A 187 -20.06 -1.60 8.70
N GLY A 188 -19.22 -1.34 7.72
CA GLY A 188 -18.17 -0.34 7.77
C GLY A 188 -18.30 0.72 6.71
N TYR A 189 -17.69 1.88 6.95
CA TYR A 189 -17.51 2.90 5.92
C TYR A 189 -16.40 2.50 4.96
N TYR A 190 -16.55 2.89 3.70
CA TYR A 190 -15.53 2.76 2.67
C TYR A 190 -15.45 4.04 1.83
N SER A 191 -14.31 4.22 1.16
CA SER A 191 -14.14 5.21 0.09
C SER A 191 -14.08 4.53 -1.25
N SER A 192 -14.54 5.22 -2.31
CA SER A 192 -14.48 4.70 -3.67
C SER A 192 -14.06 5.76 -4.69
N LEU A 193 -13.43 5.27 -5.76
CA LEU A 193 -13.09 6.06 -6.94
C LEU A 193 -13.72 5.40 -8.16
N SER A 194 -14.22 6.23 -9.09
CA SER A 194 -14.87 5.79 -10.32
C SER A 194 -14.02 6.09 -11.55
N TYR A 195 -14.18 5.27 -12.59
CA TYR A 195 -13.56 5.53 -13.90
C TYR A 195 -14.23 6.71 -14.65
N THR A 196 -15.44 7.12 -14.25
CA THR A 196 -16.26 8.14 -14.91
C THR A 196 -16.13 9.56 -14.30
N ASP A 197 -15.45 9.69 -13.16
CA ASP A 197 -15.24 10.99 -12.51
C ASP A 197 -13.89 11.07 -11.79
N ALA A 198 -13.55 12.23 -11.26
CA ALA A 198 -12.31 12.49 -10.54
C ALA A 198 -12.52 12.67 -9.02
N LEU A 199 -13.67 12.29 -8.49
CA LEU A 199 -14.04 12.47 -7.10
C LEU A 199 -13.63 11.27 -6.24
N VAL A 200 -13.65 11.45 -4.93
CA VAL A 200 -13.67 10.37 -3.94
C VAL A 200 -15.06 10.39 -3.32
N ALA A 201 -15.77 9.29 -3.46
CA ALA A 201 -17.05 9.10 -2.81
C ALA A 201 -16.88 8.27 -1.53
N GLU A 202 -17.72 8.48 -0.55
CA GLU A 202 -17.80 7.70 0.68
C GLU A 202 -19.21 7.13 0.82
N ASP A 203 -19.28 5.90 1.31
CA ASP A 203 -20.52 5.24 1.64
C ASP A 203 -20.25 4.13 2.68
N HIS A 204 -21.25 3.37 3.07
CA HIS A 204 -21.13 2.24 3.96
C HIS A 204 -21.62 0.96 3.30
N ARG A 205 -21.13 -0.19 3.77
CA ARG A 205 -21.49 -1.47 3.19
C ARG A 205 -21.53 -2.57 4.24
N TRP A 206 -22.32 -3.61 3.94
CA TRP A 206 -22.43 -4.81 4.77
C TRP A 206 -21.08 -5.51 4.91
N GLY A 207 -20.81 -6.02 6.10
CA GLY A 207 -19.49 -6.52 6.49
C GLY A 207 -18.98 -7.73 5.73
N SER A 208 -19.85 -8.53 5.12
CA SER A 208 -19.45 -9.63 4.24
C SER A 208 -18.88 -9.15 2.89
N SER A 209 -19.09 -7.91 2.46
CA SER A 209 -18.50 -7.42 1.21
C SER A 209 -16.98 -7.45 1.26
N GLY A 210 -16.33 -7.91 0.19
CA GLY A 210 -14.88 -7.92 0.03
C GLY A 210 -14.40 -6.68 -0.72
N LEU A 211 -13.64 -5.81 -0.05
CA LEU A 211 -13.04 -4.60 -0.63
C LEU A 211 -11.53 -4.61 -0.41
N SER A 212 -10.81 -3.82 -1.20
CA SER A 212 -9.38 -3.60 -1.00
C SER A 212 -9.10 -2.90 0.33
N VAL A 213 -7.88 -3.07 0.82
CA VAL A 213 -7.35 -2.35 2.00
C VAL A 213 -6.09 -1.61 1.58
N ARG A 214 -6.00 -0.35 2.01
CA ARG A 214 -4.82 0.49 1.86
C ARG A 214 -4.43 1.01 3.23
N CYS A 215 -3.22 0.70 3.68
CA CYS A 215 -2.78 1.04 5.02
C CYS A 215 -2.12 2.42 5.08
N VAL A 216 -2.28 3.09 6.22
CA VAL A 216 -1.63 4.35 6.58
C VAL A 216 -0.76 4.12 7.82
N ARG A 217 0.35 4.86 7.94
CA ARG A 217 1.28 4.76 9.07
C ARG A 217 0.65 5.34 10.34
N ASP A 218 0.95 4.71 11.49
CA ASP A 218 0.57 5.13 12.85
C ASP A 218 1.13 6.50 13.23
#